data_ed57cc8ce23b77d59c732149d2f0befe
#
_entry.id   ed57cc8ce23b77d59c732149d2f0befe
#
_cell.length_a   1.000
_cell.length_b   1.000
_cell.length_c   1.000
_cell.angle_alpha   90.00
_cell.angle_beta   90.00
_cell.angle_gamma   90.00
#
_symmetry.space_group_name_H-M   'P 1'
#
loop_
_entity.id
_entity.type
_entity.pdbx_description
1 polymer ?
#
loop_
_entity_poly.entity_id
_entity_poly.type
_entity_poly.pdbx_seq_one_letter_code
_entity_poly.pdbx_strand_id
1 'polypeptide(L)'
;MKILISACLLGQKCKYNGGDNFNERVASLAAEHEMIPVCPEVAGGLSVPRQPCEIVNGEVINTAGESRDSQFRDGAEKCLALARLNDIDLAILQSRSPSCGVKQIYDGGTVIK
;
A
#
# COMPACT_ATOMS: atom_id res chain seq x y z
N MET A 1 -7.31 7.82 -18.55
CA MET A 1 -7.06 8.24 -17.18
C MET A 1 -5.82 7.55 -16.65
N LYS A 2 -5.01 8.24 -15.86
CA LYS A 2 -3.86 7.64 -15.17
C LYS A 2 -4.26 7.30 -13.75
N ILE A 3 -4.13 6.03 -13.38
CA ILE A 3 -4.59 5.51 -12.09
C ILE A 3 -3.40 4.97 -11.30
N LEU A 4 -3.15 5.54 -10.13
CA LEU A 4 -2.23 4.97 -9.15
C LEU A 4 -2.97 3.87 -8.39
N ILE A 5 -2.42 2.68 -8.32
CA ILE A 5 -3.12 1.54 -7.76
C ILE A 5 -2.24 0.72 -6.83
N SER A 6 -2.83 0.21 -5.75
CA SER A 6 -2.14 -0.77 -4.92
C SER A 6 -1.79 -2.00 -5.75
N ALA A 7 -0.52 -2.32 -5.86
CA ALA A 7 -0.02 -3.37 -6.74
C ALA A 7 -0.63 -4.74 -6.44
N CYS A 8 -0.95 -5.02 -5.17
CA CYS A 8 -1.58 -6.28 -4.78
C CYS A 8 -2.97 -6.48 -5.40
N LEU A 9 -3.68 -5.40 -5.72
CA LEU A 9 -4.99 -5.48 -6.38
C LEU A 9 -4.89 -5.95 -7.84
N LEU A 10 -3.72 -5.83 -8.44
CA LEU A 10 -3.43 -6.31 -9.79
C LEU A 10 -2.78 -7.71 -9.80
N GLY A 11 -2.68 -8.35 -8.65
CA GLY A 11 -2.14 -9.69 -8.53
C GLY A 11 -0.65 -9.76 -8.24
N GLN A 12 0.02 -8.63 -7.99
CA GLN A 12 1.41 -8.66 -7.53
C GLN A 12 1.47 -9.22 -6.11
N LYS A 13 2.37 -10.16 -5.89
CA LYS A 13 2.52 -10.85 -4.61
C LYS A 13 3.39 -10.03 -3.66
N CYS A 14 2.91 -8.84 -3.30
CA CYS A 14 3.65 -7.89 -2.48
C CYS A 14 3.08 -7.69 -1.08
N LYS A 15 2.07 -8.47 -0.70
CA LYS A 15 1.56 -8.48 0.68
C LYS A 15 2.61 -9.03 1.64
N TYR A 16 2.46 -8.73 2.93
CA TYR A 16 3.40 -9.17 3.96
C TYR A 16 3.59 -10.70 3.97
N ASN A 17 2.57 -11.47 3.60
CA ASN A 17 2.63 -12.93 3.58
C ASN A 17 3.07 -13.51 2.22
N GLY A 18 3.48 -12.67 1.28
CA GLY A 18 3.86 -13.08 -0.07
C GLY A 18 2.68 -13.33 -1.00
N GLY A 19 1.46 -13.01 -0.57
CA GLY A 19 0.26 -13.15 -1.38
C GLY A 19 -0.12 -11.87 -2.10
N ASP A 20 -1.32 -11.86 -2.65
CA ASP A 20 -1.90 -10.71 -3.34
C ASP A 20 -3.36 -10.50 -2.91
N ASN A 21 -3.94 -9.41 -3.37
CA ASN A 21 -5.35 -9.08 -3.20
C ASN A 21 -6.02 -8.89 -4.57
N PHE A 22 -5.70 -9.75 -5.52
CA PHE A 22 -6.19 -9.62 -6.88
C PHE A 22 -7.69 -9.34 -6.92
N ASN A 23 -8.07 -8.29 -7.65
CA ASN A 23 -9.46 -7.91 -7.83
C ASN A 23 -9.74 -7.82 -9.32
N GLU A 24 -10.59 -8.69 -9.82
CA GLU A 24 -10.88 -8.79 -11.25
C GLU A 24 -11.54 -7.52 -11.81
N ARG A 25 -12.41 -6.87 -11.04
CA ARG A 25 -13.05 -5.62 -11.46
C ARG A 25 -12.04 -4.50 -11.61
N VAL A 26 -11.11 -4.42 -10.68
CA VAL A 26 -10.03 -3.43 -10.71
C VAL A 26 -9.10 -3.72 -11.88
N ALA A 27 -8.70 -4.98 -12.06
CA ALA A 27 -7.82 -5.38 -13.16
C ALA A 27 -8.42 -5.08 -14.53
N SER A 28 -9.74 -5.17 -14.67
CA SER A 28 -10.42 -4.88 -15.94
C SER A 28 -10.29 -3.43 -16.39
N LEU A 29 -10.03 -2.51 -15.46
CA LEU A 29 -9.80 -1.09 -15.78
C LEU A 29 -8.53 -0.87 -16.59
N ALA A 30 -7.58 -1.80 -16.52
CA ALA A 30 -6.32 -1.70 -17.28
C ALA A 30 -6.53 -1.72 -18.80
N ALA A 31 -7.68 -2.20 -19.28
CA ALA A 31 -8.00 -2.20 -20.69
C ALA A 31 -8.29 -0.79 -21.25
N GLU A 32 -8.71 0.14 -20.38
CA GLU A 32 -9.16 1.48 -20.78
C GLU A 32 -8.33 2.61 -20.15
N HIS A 33 -7.51 2.29 -19.16
CA HIS A 33 -6.76 3.29 -18.38
C HIS A 33 -5.30 2.87 -18.23
N GLU A 34 -4.43 3.85 -18.05
CA GLU A 34 -3.04 3.59 -17.70
C GLU A 34 -2.97 3.31 -16.18
N MET A 35 -2.47 2.13 -15.83
CA MET A 35 -2.34 1.71 -14.45
C MET A 35 -0.89 1.85 -13.98
N ILE A 36 -0.69 2.53 -12.85
CA ILE A 36 0.62 2.72 -12.24
C ILE A 36 0.59 1.98 -10.91
N PRO A 37 1.08 0.72 -10.87
CA PRO A 37 1.04 -0.07 -9.65
C PRO A 37 2.13 0.35 -8.66
N VAL A 38 1.79 0.32 -7.39
CA VAL A 38 2.71 0.66 -6.31
C VAL A 38 2.38 -0.13 -5.05
N CYS A 39 3.41 -0.52 -4.31
CA CYS A 39 3.28 -1.00 -2.94
C CYS A 39 4.15 -0.12 -2.06
N PRO A 40 3.58 0.77 -1.24
CA PRO A 40 4.37 1.70 -0.43
C PRO A 40 5.33 0.99 0.52
N GLU A 41 4.95 -0.15 1.05
CA GLU A 41 5.82 -0.91 1.96
C GLU A 41 7.05 -1.45 1.25
N VAL A 42 6.89 -2.03 0.07
CA VAL A 42 8.01 -2.50 -0.75
C VAL A 42 8.84 -1.33 -1.25
N ALA A 43 8.20 -0.25 -1.68
CA ALA A 43 8.90 0.97 -2.11
C ALA A 43 9.74 1.57 -0.99
N GLY A 44 9.30 1.43 0.27
CA GLY A 44 10.04 1.87 1.45
C GLY A 44 11.16 0.93 1.89
N GLY A 45 11.38 -0.17 1.17
CA GLY A 45 12.48 -1.10 1.43
C GLY A 45 12.12 -2.33 2.25
N LEU A 46 10.84 -2.58 2.50
CA LEU A 46 10.42 -3.78 3.23
C LEU A 46 10.42 -5.00 2.30
N SER A 47 10.84 -6.14 2.85
CA SER A 47 10.90 -7.42 2.11
C SER A 47 9.53 -8.06 1.92
N VAL A 48 9.46 -9.04 1.03
CA VAL A 48 8.30 -9.93 0.86
C VAL A 48 8.81 -11.38 0.91
N PRO A 49 8.32 -12.23 1.82
CA PRO A 49 7.38 -11.92 2.89
C PRO A 49 8.01 -11.08 4.01
N ARG A 50 7.16 -10.52 4.85
CA ARG A 50 7.56 -9.73 6.02
C ARG A 50 6.51 -9.85 7.11
N GLN A 51 6.86 -9.39 8.31
CA GLN A 51 5.89 -9.37 9.40
C GLN A 51 4.85 -8.27 9.16
N PRO A 52 3.58 -8.52 9.50
CA PRO A 52 2.56 -7.49 9.41
C PRO A 52 2.86 -6.35 10.40
N CYS A 53 2.45 -5.14 10.02
CA CYS A 53 2.64 -3.95 10.82
C CYS A 53 1.30 -3.37 11.27
N GLU A 54 1.33 -2.70 12.42
CA GLU A 54 0.22 -1.95 12.96
C GLU A 54 0.69 -0.54 13.34
N ILE A 55 -0.25 0.39 13.39
CA ILE A 55 0.02 1.72 13.91
C ILE A 55 -0.31 1.69 15.41
N VAL A 56 0.68 1.98 16.24
CA VAL A 56 0.53 2.02 17.72
C VAL A 56 0.99 3.40 18.18
N ASN A 57 0.09 4.18 18.75
CA ASN A 57 0.37 5.54 19.21
C ASN A 57 1.05 6.41 18.12
N GLY A 58 0.60 6.25 16.87
CA GLY A 58 1.12 7.02 15.74
C GLY A 58 2.42 6.48 15.15
N GLU A 59 2.96 5.37 15.67
CA GLU A 59 4.18 4.75 15.15
C GLU A 59 3.87 3.40 14.50
N VAL A 60 4.47 3.14 13.35
CA VAL A 60 4.32 1.86 12.63
C VAL A 60 5.28 0.83 13.23
N ILE A 61 4.73 -0.24 13.77
CA ILE A 61 5.47 -1.29 14.48
C ILE A 61 5.09 -2.65 13.90
N ASN A 62 6.08 -3.53 13.68
CA ASN A 62 5.81 -4.90 13.25
C ASN A 62 5.48 -5.81 14.44
N THR A 63 5.12 -7.08 14.16
CA THR A 63 4.76 -8.05 15.20
C THR A 63 5.90 -8.39 16.17
N ALA A 64 7.15 -8.13 15.79
CA ALA A 64 8.32 -8.30 16.66
C ALA A 64 8.58 -7.07 17.55
N GLY A 65 7.76 -6.04 17.46
CA GLY A 65 7.93 -4.80 18.22
C GLY A 65 8.95 -3.83 17.64
N GLU A 66 9.41 -4.08 16.41
CA GLU A 66 10.39 -3.24 15.74
C GLU A 66 9.70 -2.11 14.98
N SER A 67 10.25 -0.90 15.10
CA SER A 67 9.73 0.25 14.35
C SER A 67 10.02 0.10 12.86
N ARG A 68 9.00 0.38 12.05
CA ARG A 68 9.09 0.44 10.59
C ARG A 68 8.63 1.80 10.06
N ASP A 69 8.58 2.78 10.95
CA ASP A 69 8.08 4.11 10.66
C ASP A 69 8.82 4.79 9.51
N SER A 70 10.17 4.68 9.51
CA SER A 70 10.96 5.30 8.45
C SER A 70 10.71 4.65 7.07
N GLN A 71 10.53 3.33 7.03
CA GLN A 71 10.21 2.63 5.79
C GLN A 71 8.83 3.01 5.25
N PHE A 72 7.84 3.15 6.12
CA PHE A 72 6.50 3.59 5.73
C PHE A 72 6.51 5.03 5.24
N ARG A 73 7.25 5.93 5.91
CA ARG A 73 7.39 7.33 5.47
C ARG A 73 8.10 7.43 4.13
N ASP A 74 9.20 6.70 3.97
CA ASP A 74 9.97 6.67 2.74
C ASP A 74 9.13 6.13 1.58
N GLY A 75 8.37 5.06 1.81
CA GLY A 75 7.45 4.51 0.84
C GLY A 75 6.36 5.48 0.44
N ALA A 76 5.79 6.20 1.40
CA ALA A 76 4.78 7.21 1.15
C ALA A 76 5.33 8.37 0.30
N GLU A 77 6.55 8.82 0.60
CA GLU A 77 7.21 9.88 -0.18
C GLU A 77 7.47 9.45 -1.61
N LYS A 78 7.94 8.22 -1.81
CA LYS A 78 8.16 7.66 -3.15
C LYS A 78 6.87 7.55 -3.95
N CYS A 79 5.78 7.12 -3.30
CA CYS A 79 4.47 7.06 -3.94
C CYS A 79 3.95 8.43 -4.32
N LEU A 80 4.13 9.42 -3.46
CA LEU A 80 3.74 10.80 -3.75
C LEU A 80 4.53 11.37 -4.92
N ALA A 81 5.83 11.13 -4.96
CA ALA A 81 6.68 11.56 -6.06
C ALA A 81 6.25 10.91 -7.38
N LEU A 82 5.93 9.62 -7.35
CA LEU A 82 5.44 8.88 -8.51
C LEU A 82 4.12 9.46 -9.01
N ALA A 83 3.20 9.78 -8.10
CA ALA A 83 1.91 10.35 -8.43
C ALA A 83 2.06 11.72 -9.10
N ARG A 84 2.94 12.58 -8.57
CA ARG A 84 3.21 13.90 -9.14
C ARG A 84 3.87 13.81 -10.51
N LEU A 85 4.84 12.90 -10.65
CA LEU A 85 5.58 12.72 -11.90
C LEU A 85 4.70 12.24 -13.04
N ASN A 86 3.66 11.49 -12.74
CA ASN A 86 2.76 10.89 -13.73
C ASN A 86 1.43 11.62 -13.87
N ASP A 87 1.21 12.72 -13.17
CA ASP A 87 -0.06 13.47 -13.21
C ASP A 87 -1.29 12.56 -12.99
N ILE A 88 -1.30 11.91 -11.85
CA ILE A 88 -2.34 10.93 -11.51
C ILE A 88 -3.73 11.57 -11.41
N ASP A 89 -4.72 10.96 -12.06
CA ASP A 89 -6.12 11.39 -12.03
C ASP A 89 -6.90 10.75 -10.89
N LEU A 90 -6.56 9.51 -10.52
CA LEU A 90 -7.29 8.73 -9.52
C LEU A 90 -6.34 7.77 -8.81
N ALA A 91 -6.58 7.50 -7.54
CA ALA A 91 -5.88 6.49 -6.78
C ALA A 91 -6.85 5.43 -6.27
N ILE A 92 -6.55 4.15 -6.52
CA ILE A 92 -7.32 3.01 -6.01
C ILE A 92 -6.39 2.24 -5.08
N LEU A 93 -6.67 2.26 -3.77
CA LEU A 93 -5.80 1.75 -2.75
C LEU A 93 -6.47 0.63 -1.95
N GLN A 94 -5.66 -0.35 -1.52
CA GLN A 94 -6.13 -1.45 -0.68
C GLN A 94 -6.62 -0.90 0.66
N SER A 95 -7.88 -1.22 1.03
CA SER A 95 -8.44 -0.83 2.32
C SER A 95 -7.76 -1.55 3.49
N ARG A 96 -7.80 -0.94 4.66
CA ARG A 96 -7.27 -1.46 5.93
C ARG A 96 -5.76 -1.67 5.99
N SER A 97 -5.02 -1.40 4.90
CA SER A 97 -3.57 -1.44 4.94
C SER A 97 -3.04 -0.22 5.70
N PRO A 98 -2.04 -0.36 6.58
CA PRO A 98 -1.45 0.80 7.25
C PRO A 98 -0.75 1.75 6.29
N SER A 99 -0.36 1.30 5.09
CA SER A 99 0.27 2.14 4.07
C SER A 99 -0.71 2.65 3.02
N CYS A 100 -1.75 1.90 2.70
CA CYS A 100 -2.69 2.20 1.60
C CYS A 100 -4.09 2.56 2.08
N GLY A 101 -4.45 2.23 3.32
CA GLY A 101 -5.80 2.46 3.82
C GLY A 101 -6.17 3.94 3.89
N VAL A 102 -7.28 4.30 3.25
CA VAL A 102 -7.78 5.68 3.24
C VAL A 102 -9.06 5.85 4.03
N LYS A 103 -9.84 4.78 4.22
CA LYS A 103 -11.08 4.80 4.99
C LYS A 103 -10.94 4.10 6.34
N GLN A 104 -10.17 3.02 6.38
CA GLN A 104 -9.96 2.21 7.57
C GLN A 104 -8.50 1.76 7.62
N ILE A 105 -7.88 1.88 8.78
CA ILE A 105 -6.56 1.30 9.06
C ILE A 105 -6.60 0.67 10.45
N TYR A 106 -5.68 -0.26 10.72
CA TYR A 106 -5.50 -0.83 12.05
C TYR A 106 -4.56 0.04 12.89
N ASP A 107 -4.96 0.33 14.12
CA ASP A 107 -4.14 1.03 15.10
C ASP A 107 -4.26 0.27 16.44
N GLY A 108 -3.17 -0.36 16.86
CA GLY A 108 -3.12 -1.17 18.07
C GLY A 108 -4.12 -2.33 18.08
N GLY A 109 -4.41 -2.92 16.92
CA GLY A 109 -5.40 -3.97 16.76
C GLY A 109 -6.83 -3.48 16.60
N THR A 110 -7.05 -2.17 16.61
CA THR A 110 -8.35 -1.53 16.40
C THR A 110 -8.42 -0.92 15.01
N VAL A 111 -9.56 -1.10 14.33
CA VAL A 111 -9.77 -0.48 13.02
C VAL A 111 -10.23 0.96 13.23
N ILE A 112 -9.53 1.93 12.66
CA ILE A 112 -9.93 3.33 12.63
C ILE A 112 -10.31 3.73 11.20
N LYS A 113 -11.24 4.66 11.11
CA LYS A 113 -11.78 5.15 9.83
C LYS A 113 -11.35 6.58 9.57
#